data_261291dd6ac4bce0e36b7812690149e0
#
_entry.id   261291dd6ac4bce0e36b7812690149e0
#
_cell.length_a   1.000
_cell.length_b   1.000
_cell.length_c   1.000
_cell.angle_alpha   90.00
_cell.angle_beta   90.00
_cell.angle_gamma   90.00
#
_symmetry.space_group_name_H-M   'P 1'
#
loop_
_entity.id
_entity.type
_entity.pdbx_description
1 polymer ?
#
loop_
_entity_poly.entity_id
_entity_poly.type
_entity_poly.pdbx_seq_one_letter_code
_entity_poly.pdbx_strand_id
1 'polypeptide(L)'
;MMNTFDVIVVGGGHAGCEAATAAARTGAKTLLLTHRISSIGEMSCNPAIGGLGKGHLVREIDALDGVMGRMADKAAIQYRMLNRSKGAAVQGLRAQIDRKLYRQAMQDELLHYENLTVEEGAVEGLIIDESGKKPRVTGVVTQAEISYAAKSVVLTAGTFLHGLMHVGEQKTIGGRVNDVSCEHLTGDLKRLNLRVGRLKTGTPARLDGKTIDYSELQEQKGEENPERFSFFADTPILPQVSCYITATNPKTHEIIRANMHRAPLFSGQIHGVGPRYCPSIEDKLVKFADRDSHHVFLEPEGLDDDTVYPNGISTSLPYDVQDAMIHSIKGLENVRIIRPGYAIEYDFVDPTEMKATLETKKADGLFLAGQLNGTTGYEEAGALGLLAGVNAALKALETDKEFTLDRADGYLGVMIDDLITKGVDEPYRMFTSRAEYRLLLRSDNADMRLTQKGVDAGCVGKKRAEAFAAKKAALDEARAFLNSVTRSPKELTQAGFSVNLSGERRTGMEVLGFANVTWDDIVKAFPNLAQTRADVAEQLCIEAKYQGYLKRQEADIAAFRKDEALKIPEDIDYKKIGGLSNEVVMRFERVRPATLGAASRISGITPAAVTAVLGYVKNMKK
;
A
#
# COMPACT_ATOMS: atom_id res chain seq x y z
N MET A 1 29.64 25.50 0.19
CA MET A 1 29.65 24.30 1.06
C MET A 1 28.46 23.43 0.62
N MET A 2 28.65 22.14 0.45
CA MET A 2 27.59 21.23 0.09
C MET A 2 26.61 21.06 1.28
N ASN A 3 25.30 21.23 1.06
CA ASN A 3 24.30 21.02 2.11
C ASN A 3 24.27 19.54 2.50
N THR A 4 24.40 19.23 3.79
CA THR A 4 24.51 17.86 4.29
C THR A 4 23.30 17.50 5.15
N PHE A 5 22.73 16.32 4.86
CA PHE A 5 21.61 15.72 5.56
C PHE A 5 21.97 14.29 5.99
N ASP A 6 21.21 13.71 6.90
CA ASP A 6 21.30 12.27 7.19
C ASP A 6 20.59 11.47 6.11
N VAL A 7 19.37 11.89 5.72
CA VAL A 7 18.53 11.25 4.70
C VAL A 7 18.08 12.28 3.67
N ILE A 8 18.18 11.93 2.39
CA ILE A 8 17.51 12.64 1.29
C ILE A 8 16.42 11.75 0.72
N VAL A 9 15.20 12.27 0.61
CA VAL A 9 14.07 11.62 -0.05
C VAL A 9 13.79 12.37 -1.35
N VAL A 10 13.72 11.63 -2.46
CA VAL A 10 13.49 12.18 -3.81
C VAL A 10 12.08 11.87 -4.27
N GLY A 11 11.26 12.91 -4.46
CA GLY A 11 9.88 12.83 -4.93
C GLY A 11 8.84 13.07 -3.84
N GLY A 12 7.89 13.99 -4.07
CA GLY A 12 6.82 14.40 -3.14
C GLY A 12 5.51 13.64 -3.29
N GLY A 13 5.50 12.44 -3.91
CA GLY A 13 4.34 11.55 -3.97
C GLY A 13 4.10 10.82 -2.64
N HIS A 14 3.10 9.91 -2.59
CA HIS A 14 2.72 9.22 -1.36
C HIS A 14 3.88 8.46 -0.70
N ALA A 15 4.74 7.80 -1.49
CA ALA A 15 5.93 7.13 -0.96
C ALA A 15 6.93 8.13 -0.35
N GLY A 16 7.15 9.27 -1.02
CA GLY A 16 8.09 10.28 -0.53
C GLY A 16 7.57 11.00 0.71
N CYS A 17 6.28 11.32 0.77
CA CYS A 17 5.67 11.93 1.95
C CYS A 17 5.85 11.03 3.19
N GLU A 18 5.53 9.74 3.06
CA GLU A 18 5.70 8.78 4.15
C GLU A 18 7.19 8.53 4.49
N ALA A 19 8.07 8.43 3.48
CA ALA A 19 9.49 8.23 3.72
C ALA A 19 10.14 9.41 4.45
N ALA A 20 9.82 10.64 4.02
CA ALA A 20 10.37 11.85 4.60
C ALA A 20 9.92 12.07 6.05
N THR A 21 8.62 11.92 6.31
CA THR A 21 8.07 12.05 7.67
C THR A 21 8.55 10.92 8.58
N ALA A 22 8.65 9.69 8.08
CA ALA A 22 9.16 8.55 8.84
C ALA A 22 10.64 8.73 9.20
N ALA A 23 11.49 9.17 8.25
CA ALA A 23 12.90 9.41 8.51
C ALA A 23 13.10 10.55 9.53
N ALA A 24 12.38 11.65 9.36
CA ALA A 24 12.45 12.81 10.27
C ALA A 24 11.99 12.43 11.69
N ARG A 25 10.89 11.68 11.81
CA ARG A 25 10.34 11.19 13.08
C ARG A 25 11.26 10.19 13.77
N THR A 26 12.03 9.40 13.02
CA THR A 26 13.07 8.50 13.56
C THR A 26 14.29 9.28 14.09
N GLY A 27 14.36 10.60 13.89
CA GLY A 27 15.39 11.50 14.42
C GLY A 27 16.45 11.92 13.39
N ALA A 28 16.34 11.52 12.13
CA ALA A 28 17.28 11.91 11.09
C ALA A 28 17.00 13.34 10.57
N LYS A 29 18.05 14.14 10.35
CA LYS A 29 17.95 15.39 9.59
C LYS A 29 17.65 15.07 8.14
N THR A 30 16.40 15.29 7.74
CA THR A 30 15.84 14.80 6.46
C THR A 30 15.59 15.95 5.48
N LEU A 31 15.94 15.73 4.21
CA LEU A 31 15.58 16.60 3.09
C LEU A 31 14.59 15.86 2.17
N LEU A 32 13.46 16.50 1.87
CA LEU A 32 12.57 16.09 0.78
C LEU A 32 12.82 17.00 -0.42
N LEU A 33 13.31 16.42 -1.52
CA LEU A 33 13.44 17.10 -2.82
C LEU A 33 12.30 16.71 -3.73
N THR A 34 11.58 17.68 -4.24
CA THR A 34 10.45 17.48 -5.17
C THR A 34 10.49 18.50 -6.31
N HIS A 35 9.96 18.15 -7.49
CA HIS A 35 9.90 19.07 -8.62
C HIS A 35 9.16 20.36 -8.27
N ARG A 36 8.06 20.26 -7.52
CA ARG A 36 7.26 21.41 -7.07
C ARG A 36 6.63 21.11 -5.71
N ILE A 37 6.79 21.99 -4.75
CA ILE A 37 6.15 21.88 -3.43
C ILE A 37 4.62 21.81 -3.58
N SER A 38 4.05 22.57 -4.52
CA SER A 38 2.61 22.57 -4.81
C SER A 38 2.04 21.24 -5.29
N SER A 39 2.90 20.28 -5.67
CA SER A 39 2.49 18.93 -6.10
C SER A 39 2.71 17.84 -5.04
N ILE A 40 3.19 18.19 -3.84
CA ILE A 40 3.30 17.25 -2.73
C ILE A 40 1.92 16.68 -2.40
N GLY A 41 1.83 15.35 -2.28
CA GLY A 41 0.58 14.66 -1.96
C GLY A 41 -0.44 14.60 -3.10
N GLU A 42 -0.05 14.95 -4.34
CA GLU A 42 -0.97 14.93 -5.49
C GLU A 42 -1.50 13.52 -5.79
N MET A 43 -2.82 13.39 -5.84
CA MET A 43 -3.51 12.15 -6.24
C MET A 43 -3.66 12.12 -7.76
N SER A 44 -2.70 11.53 -8.45
CA SER A 44 -2.60 11.56 -9.93
C SER A 44 -3.59 10.63 -10.65
N CYS A 45 -4.19 9.67 -9.96
CA CYS A 45 -5.15 8.71 -10.51
C CYS A 45 -6.54 8.94 -9.92
N ASN A 46 -7.16 7.93 -9.31
CA ASN A 46 -8.49 8.02 -8.72
C ASN A 46 -8.51 8.88 -7.44
N PRO A 47 -9.64 9.54 -7.15
CA PRO A 47 -9.80 10.37 -5.95
C PRO A 47 -10.21 9.55 -4.72
N ALA A 48 -9.55 8.43 -4.47
CA ALA A 48 -9.92 7.55 -3.36
C ALA A 48 -8.69 6.93 -2.68
N ILE A 49 -8.79 6.74 -1.37
CA ILE A 49 -7.82 6.02 -0.53
C ILE A 49 -8.51 4.80 0.06
N GLY A 50 -7.80 3.68 0.16
CA GLY A 50 -8.26 2.45 0.78
C GLY A 50 -8.98 1.50 -0.18
N GLY A 51 -9.78 0.60 0.41
CA GLY A 51 -10.43 -0.52 -0.27
C GLY A 51 -9.91 -1.87 0.23
N LEU A 52 -10.30 -2.96 -0.44
CA LEU A 52 -9.94 -4.32 -0.02
C LEU A 52 -8.42 -4.54 -0.09
N GLY A 53 -7.82 -4.92 1.03
CA GLY A 53 -6.36 -5.04 1.20
C GLY A 53 -5.65 -3.69 1.36
N LYS A 54 -6.07 -2.67 0.63
CA LYS A 54 -5.49 -1.32 0.67
C LYS A 54 -5.85 -0.57 1.93
N GLY A 55 -7.10 -0.62 2.39
CA GLY A 55 -7.51 -0.05 3.67
C GLY A 55 -6.74 -0.68 4.85
N HIS A 56 -6.33 -1.95 4.74
CA HIS A 56 -5.45 -2.59 5.71
C HIS A 56 -4.07 -1.93 5.73
N LEU A 57 -3.47 -1.65 4.55
CA LEU A 57 -2.19 -0.94 4.46
C LEU A 57 -2.28 0.45 5.08
N VAL A 58 -3.35 1.22 4.82
CA VAL A 58 -3.53 2.56 5.42
C VAL A 58 -3.58 2.49 6.94
N ARG A 59 -4.31 1.50 7.49
CA ARG A 59 -4.36 1.29 8.94
C ARG A 59 -3.00 0.86 9.52
N GLU A 60 -2.20 0.09 8.78
CA GLU A 60 -0.85 -0.30 9.17
C GLU A 60 0.14 0.88 9.10
N ILE A 61 0.02 1.73 8.07
CA ILE A 61 0.75 3.01 7.98
C ILE A 61 0.40 3.89 9.18
N ASP A 62 -0.89 4.04 9.49
CA ASP A 62 -1.34 4.85 10.63
C ASP A 62 -0.85 4.27 11.96
N ALA A 63 -0.87 2.94 12.15
CA ALA A 63 -0.35 2.26 13.34
C ALA A 63 1.14 2.55 13.59
N LEU A 64 1.90 2.80 12.54
CA LEU A 64 3.31 3.21 12.55
C LEU A 64 3.50 4.73 12.51
N ASP A 65 2.45 5.48 12.84
CA ASP A 65 2.42 6.94 12.89
C ASP A 65 2.64 7.65 11.54
N GLY A 66 2.32 6.97 10.42
CA GLY A 66 2.34 7.56 9.10
C GLY A 66 1.28 8.65 8.91
N VAL A 67 1.41 9.42 7.85
CA VAL A 67 0.58 10.62 7.62
C VAL A 67 -0.64 10.35 6.73
N MET A 68 -0.61 9.34 5.86
CA MET A 68 -1.65 9.09 4.84
C MET A 68 -3.05 8.96 5.43
N GLY A 69 -3.22 8.15 6.49
CA GLY A 69 -4.52 7.93 7.12
C GLY A 69 -5.10 9.20 7.72
N ARG A 70 -4.28 9.99 8.42
CA ARG A 70 -4.67 11.28 9.02
C ARG A 70 -5.05 12.31 7.95
N MET A 71 -4.27 12.40 6.88
CA MET A 71 -4.58 13.33 5.77
C MET A 71 -5.80 12.90 4.98
N ALA A 72 -5.99 11.59 4.80
CA ALA A 72 -7.21 11.05 4.18
C ALA A 72 -8.45 11.40 5.00
N ASP A 73 -8.41 11.27 6.32
CA ASP A 73 -9.54 11.61 7.20
C ASP A 73 -9.85 13.13 7.22
N LYS A 74 -8.85 14.00 7.01
CA LYS A 74 -9.05 15.44 6.86
C LYS A 74 -9.74 15.84 5.54
N ALA A 75 -9.67 14.98 4.53
CA ALA A 75 -10.14 15.29 3.17
C ALA A 75 -11.21 14.32 2.64
N ALA A 76 -11.68 13.39 3.47
CA ALA A 76 -12.66 12.39 3.05
C ALA A 76 -14.07 13.00 2.91
N ILE A 77 -14.63 12.87 1.72
CA ILE A 77 -15.96 13.34 1.35
C ILE A 77 -16.98 12.21 1.18
N GLN A 78 -16.56 10.96 1.28
CA GLN A 78 -17.42 9.79 1.42
C GLN A 78 -16.62 8.63 2.02
N TYR A 79 -17.23 7.92 2.97
CA TYR A 79 -16.67 6.69 3.52
C TYR A 79 -17.56 5.49 3.21
N ARG A 80 -16.93 4.34 2.93
CA ARG A 80 -17.60 3.05 2.82
C ARG A 80 -16.73 1.93 3.35
N MET A 81 -17.32 1.09 4.22
CA MET A 81 -16.72 -0.19 4.60
C MET A 81 -17.09 -1.24 3.54
N LEU A 82 -16.13 -1.61 2.71
CA LEU A 82 -16.32 -2.68 1.72
C LEU A 82 -16.37 -4.04 2.43
N ASN A 83 -17.17 -4.96 1.90
CA ASN A 83 -17.42 -6.28 2.50
C ASN A 83 -18.03 -6.24 3.91
N ARG A 84 -18.81 -5.23 4.27
CA ARG A 84 -19.44 -5.10 5.60
C ARG A 84 -20.24 -6.35 6.00
N SER A 85 -20.88 -7.05 5.06
CA SER A 85 -21.59 -8.31 5.29
C SER A 85 -20.68 -9.52 5.51
N LYS A 86 -19.37 -9.38 5.35
CA LYS A 86 -18.36 -10.40 5.60
C LYS A 86 -17.71 -10.18 6.98
N GLY A 87 -16.87 -11.12 7.41
CA GLY A 87 -16.13 -10.93 8.65
C GLY A 87 -15.04 -9.87 8.58
N ALA A 88 -14.62 -9.32 9.73
CA ALA A 88 -13.63 -8.25 9.88
C ALA A 88 -12.30 -8.54 9.16
N ALA A 89 -11.93 -9.80 8.98
CA ALA A 89 -10.71 -10.20 8.27
C ALA A 89 -10.63 -9.77 6.79
N VAL A 90 -11.75 -9.43 6.18
CA VAL A 90 -11.81 -9.01 4.77
C VAL A 90 -12.60 -7.71 4.56
N GLN A 91 -13.01 -7.06 5.63
CA GLN A 91 -13.57 -5.72 5.56
C GLN A 91 -12.46 -4.72 5.25
N GLY A 92 -12.71 -3.79 4.35
CA GLY A 92 -11.74 -2.79 3.95
C GLY A 92 -12.36 -1.42 3.83
N LEU A 93 -11.88 -0.47 4.63
CA LEU A 93 -12.33 0.91 4.57
C LEU A 93 -11.86 1.54 3.25
N ARG A 94 -12.76 2.27 2.60
CA ARG A 94 -12.49 3.11 1.43
C ARG A 94 -13.11 4.47 1.65
N ALA A 95 -12.36 5.54 1.34
CA ALA A 95 -12.88 6.89 1.32
C ALA A 95 -12.68 7.52 -0.05
N GLN A 96 -13.70 8.26 -0.51
CA GLN A 96 -13.54 9.27 -1.56
C GLN A 96 -12.92 10.51 -0.94
N ILE A 97 -11.99 11.09 -1.64
CA ILE A 97 -11.13 12.15 -1.13
C ILE A 97 -11.31 13.41 -1.98
N ASP A 98 -11.51 14.53 -1.33
CA ASP A 98 -11.29 15.84 -1.95
C ASP A 98 -9.79 16.01 -2.20
N ARG A 99 -9.39 15.95 -3.48
CA ARG A 99 -7.99 15.98 -3.88
C ARG A 99 -7.27 17.25 -3.50
N LYS A 100 -7.98 18.38 -3.56
CA LYS A 100 -7.44 19.69 -3.18
C LYS A 100 -7.18 19.76 -1.69
N LEU A 101 -8.15 19.36 -0.86
CA LEU A 101 -8.01 19.35 0.60
C LEU A 101 -6.95 18.36 1.07
N TYR A 102 -6.88 17.16 0.45
CA TYR A 102 -5.84 16.17 0.77
C TYR A 102 -4.43 16.71 0.49
N ARG A 103 -4.25 17.31 -0.69
CA ARG A 103 -2.98 17.92 -1.08
C ARG A 103 -2.58 19.05 -0.14
N GLN A 104 -3.50 19.94 0.19
CA GLN A 104 -3.27 21.03 1.16
C GLN A 104 -2.89 20.48 2.53
N ALA A 105 -3.66 19.52 3.06
CA ALA A 105 -3.36 18.91 4.35
C ALA A 105 -1.99 18.23 4.39
N MET A 106 -1.60 17.57 3.29
CA MET A 106 -0.28 16.93 3.18
C MET A 106 0.84 17.97 3.12
N GLN A 107 0.68 19.05 2.36
CA GLN A 107 1.65 20.14 2.28
C GLN A 107 1.82 20.83 3.63
N ASP A 108 0.71 21.16 4.30
CA ASP A 108 0.74 21.79 5.62
C ASP A 108 1.45 20.92 6.65
N GLU A 109 1.22 19.61 6.63
CA GLU A 109 1.89 18.66 7.52
C GLU A 109 3.40 18.62 7.26
N LEU A 110 3.83 18.45 6.00
CA LEU A 110 5.24 18.27 5.67
C LEU A 110 6.07 19.55 5.81
N LEU A 111 5.51 20.71 5.47
CA LEU A 111 6.21 21.99 5.56
C LEU A 111 6.50 22.42 7.01
N HIS A 112 5.74 21.88 7.97
CA HIS A 112 5.91 22.18 9.39
C HIS A 112 6.43 20.96 10.20
N TYR A 113 6.86 19.89 9.50
CA TYR A 113 7.30 18.68 10.17
C TYR A 113 8.67 18.84 10.80
N GLU A 114 8.80 18.48 12.06
CA GLU A 114 10.08 18.55 12.79
C GLU A 114 11.16 17.70 12.12
N ASN A 115 12.40 18.17 12.06
CA ASN A 115 13.56 17.55 11.41
C ASN A 115 13.44 17.35 9.88
N LEU A 116 12.41 17.91 9.23
CA LEU A 116 12.20 17.83 7.79
C LEU A 116 12.42 19.19 7.12
N THR A 117 13.31 19.24 6.15
CA THR A 117 13.44 20.33 5.20
C THR A 117 12.81 19.94 3.88
N VAL A 118 12.02 20.82 3.27
CA VAL A 118 11.39 20.57 1.96
C VAL A 118 11.91 21.60 0.98
N GLU A 119 12.46 21.15 -0.15
CA GLU A 119 13.00 22.02 -1.19
C GLU A 119 12.50 21.60 -2.59
N GLU A 120 12.38 22.58 -3.49
CA GLU A 120 12.12 22.32 -4.91
C GLU A 120 13.43 21.99 -5.62
N GLY A 121 13.44 20.89 -6.37
CA GLY A 121 14.59 20.45 -7.15
C GLY A 121 14.27 19.19 -7.93
N ALA A 122 14.50 19.23 -9.24
CA ALA A 122 14.43 18.04 -10.09
C ALA A 122 15.76 17.28 -9.96
N VAL A 123 15.74 16.13 -9.31
CA VAL A 123 16.92 15.26 -9.17
C VAL A 123 17.17 14.55 -10.50
N GLU A 124 18.38 14.73 -11.04
CA GLU A 124 18.81 14.15 -12.32
C GLU A 124 19.86 13.05 -12.16
N GLY A 125 20.55 12.97 -11.03
CA GLY A 125 21.61 11.98 -10.84
C GLY A 125 21.91 11.68 -9.38
N LEU A 126 22.63 10.56 -9.18
CA LEU A 126 23.15 10.09 -7.89
C LEU A 126 24.64 10.45 -7.77
N ILE A 127 25.06 10.85 -6.56
CA ILE A 127 26.47 10.92 -6.23
C ILE A 127 26.89 9.55 -5.72
N ILE A 128 27.77 8.87 -6.48
CA ILE A 128 28.16 7.49 -6.22
C ILE A 128 29.66 7.46 -5.88
N ASP A 129 29.99 6.94 -4.72
CA ASP A 129 31.37 6.60 -4.33
C ASP A 129 31.62 5.12 -4.68
N GLU A 130 32.58 4.89 -5.58
CA GLU A 130 33.00 3.56 -6.06
C GLU A 130 34.37 3.13 -5.46
N SER A 131 34.92 3.87 -4.51
CA SER A 131 36.23 3.58 -3.94
C SER A 131 36.25 2.31 -3.08
N GLY A 132 35.07 1.86 -2.59
CA GLY A 132 34.92 0.66 -1.76
C GLY A 132 34.70 -0.61 -2.57
N LYS A 133 34.61 -1.76 -1.85
CA LYS A 133 34.24 -3.06 -2.47
C LYS A 133 32.85 -3.06 -3.07
N LYS A 134 31.95 -2.23 -2.56
CA LYS A 134 30.57 -2.06 -2.97
C LYS A 134 30.31 -0.57 -3.17
N PRO A 135 29.67 -0.15 -4.29
CA PRO A 135 29.31 1.25 -4.50
C PRO A 135 28.45 1.78 -3.36
N ARG A 136 28.64 3.05 -3.00
CA ARG A 136 27.84 3.75 -2.00
C ARG A 136 27.22 5.00 -2.59
N VAL A 137 25.92 5.19 -2.40
CA VAL A 137 25.26 6.45 -2.75
C VAL A 137 25.44 7.42 -1.58
N THR A 138 26.01 8.59 -1.88
CA THR A 138 26.41 9.61 -0.89
C THR A 138 25.70 10.94 -1.09
N GLY A 139 24.73 10.99 -2.02
CA GLY A 139 23.94 12.19 -2.28
C GLY A 139 23.28 12.19 -3.64
N VAL A 140 22.76 13.35 -4.03
CA VAL A 140 22.07 13.58 -5.30
C VAL A 140 22.51 14.89 -5.94
N VAL A 141 22.30 14.97 -7.28
CA VAL A 141 22.50 16.18 -8.08
C VAL A 141 21.19 16.53 -8.74
N THR A 142 20.81 17.82 -8.68
CA THR A 142 19.61 18.33 -9.35
C THR A 142 19.92 18.79 -10.79
N GLN A 143 18.89 19.01 -11.59
CA GLN A 143 18.98 19.60 -12.93
C GLN A 143 19.65 20.99 -12.93
N ALA A 144 19.55 21.73 -11.83
CA ALA A 144 20.22 23.01 -11.65
C ALA A 144 21.69 22.87 -11.20
N GLU A 145 22.26 21.65 -11.29
CA GLU A 145 23.64 21.32 -10.88
C GLU A 145 23.92 21.54 -9.39
N ILE A 146 22.87 21.64 -8.55
CA ILE A 146 23.02 21.74 -7.09
C ILE A 146 23.20 20.32 -6.54
N SER A 147 24.28 20.15 -5.77
CA SER A 147 24.61 18.88 -5.14
C SER A 147 24.23 18.89 -3.65
N TYR A 148 23.61 17.81 -3.20
CA TYR A 148 23.26 17.56 -1.79
C TYR A 148 23.91 16.25 -1.34
N ALA A 149 24.56 16.28 -0.16
CA ALA A 149 25.17 15.09 0.42
C ALA A 149 24.26 14.46 1.47
N ALA A 150 24.23 13.14 1.52
CA ALA A 150 23.54 12.39 2.57
C ALA A 150 24.19 11.04 2.82
N LYS A 151 23.95 10.48 4.02
CA LYS A 151 24.38 9.12 4.37
C LYS A 151 23.45 8.06 3.74
N SER A 152 22.17 8.40 3.49
CA SER A 152 21.16 7.55 2.85
C SER A 152 20.29 8.36 1.90
N VAL A 153 19.92 7.76 0.77
CA VAL A 153 19.01 8.32 -0.25
C VAL A 153 17.84 7.38 -0.47
N VAL A 154 16.62 7.91 -0.41
CA VAL A 154 15.38 7.17 -0.72
C VAL A 154 14.81 7.70 -2.04
N LEU A 155 14.78 6.88 -3.07
CA LEU A 155 14.18 7.23 -4.36
C LEU A 155 12.72 6.80 -4.41
N THR A 156 11.84 7.75 -4.74
CA THR A 156 10.38 7.54 -4.86
C THR A 156 9.85 8.17 -6.15
N ALA A 157 10.54 7.94 -7.27
CA ALA A 157 10.33 8.62 -8.55
C ALA A 157 8.95 8.37 -9.21
N GLY A 158 8.14 7.44 -8.70
CA GLY A 158 6.80 7.17 -9.23
C GLY A 158 6.82 6.80 -10.72
N THR A 159 6.03 7.53 -11.53
CA THR A 159 5.96 7.36 -13.00
C THR A 159 6.91 8.30 -13.76
N PHE A 160 7.79 9.00 -13.04
CA PHE A 160 8.64 10.05 -13.64
C PHE A 160 9.94 9.51 -14.25
N LEU A 161 10.34 8.28 -13.94
CA LEU A 161 11.56 7.69 -14.46
C LEU A 161 11.32 7.21 -15.90
N HIS A 162 11.89 7.90 -16.90
CA HIS A 162 11.62 7.72 -18.34
C HIS A 162 10.11 7.67 -18.64
N GLY A 163 9.34 8.58 -18.02
CA GLY A 163 7.89 8.65 -18.19
C GLY A 163 7.48 9.02 -19.60
N LEU A 164 6.62 8.20 -20.22
CA LEU A 164 6.08 8.41 -21.56
C LEU A 164 4.56 8.21 -21.57
N MET A 165 3.83 9.29 -21.83
CA MET A 165 2.37 9.27 -21.92
C MET A 165 1.92 8.97 -23.35
N HIS A 166 0.81 8.18 -23.47
CA HIS A 166 0.21 7.78 -24.73
C HIS A 166 -1.28 8.13 -24.78
N VAL A 167 -1.72 8.83 -25.81
CA VAL A 167 -3.12 9.05 -26.19
C VAL A 167 -3.26 8.71 -27.68
N GLY A 168 -3.75 7.52 -27.99
CA GLY A 168 -3.70 7.01 -29.36
C GLY A 168 -2.27 7.03 -29.92
N GLU A 169 -2.11 7.65 -31.06
CA GLU A 169 -0.84 7.78 -31.75
C GLU A 169 0.10 8.86 -31.15
N GLN A 170 -0.44 9.72 -30.27
CA GLN A 170 0.33 10.81 -29.67
C GLN A 170 1.15 10.31 -28.48
N LYS A 171 2.42 10.74 -28.44
CA LYS A 171 3.38 10.45 -27.36
C LYS A 171 3.87 11.77 -26.76
N THR A 172 3.86 11.84 -25.43
CA THR A 172 4.36 13.00 -24.69
C THR A 172 5.31 12.54 -23.60
N ILE A 173 6.54 13.03 -23.58
CA ILE A 173 7.50 12.78 -22.51
C ILE A 173 7.01 13.49 -21.24
N GLY A 174 6.94 12.76 -20.14
CA GLY A 174 6.51 13.29 -18.83
C GLY A 174 6.03 12.20 -17.91
N GLY A 175 6.17 12.40 -16.61
CA GLY A 175 5.69 11.46 -15.59
C GLY A 175 4.19 11.61 -15.30
N ARG A 176 3.64 12.77 -15.62
CA ARG A 176 2.22 13.16 -15.48
C ARG A 176 1.97 14.36 -16.39
N VAL A 177 0.70 14.66 -16.68
CA VAL A 177 0.32 15.84 -17.47
C VAL A 177 0.91 17.11 -16.85
N ASN A 178 1.62 17.90 -17.65
CA ASN A 178 2.34 19.13 -17.30
C ASN A 178 3.54 18.96 -16.35
N ASP A 179 4.05 17.75 -16.19
CA ASP A 179 5.27 17.47 -15.41
C ASP A 179 6.33 16.79 -16.28
N VAL A 180 7.59 17.18 -16.08
CA VAL A 180 8.72 16.63 -16.82
C VAL A 180 9.10 15.22 -16.36
N SER A 181 9.74 14.46 -17.23
CA SER A 181 10.36 13.16 -16.92
C SER A 181 11.78 13.36 -16.39
N CYS A 182 12.27 12.41 -15.60
CA CYS A 182 13.67 12.28 -15.21
C CYS A 182 14.31 11.20 -16.11
N GLU A 183 15.32 11.55 -16.88
CA GLU A 183 15.91 10.63 -17.87
C GLU A 183 17.27 10.08 -17.45
N HIS A 184 18.12 10.88 -16.79
CA HIS A 184 19.49 10.50 -16.46
C HIS A 184 19.58 9.51 -15.29
N LEU A 185 18.68 9.59 -14.32
CA LEU A 185 18.68 8.74 -13.12
C LEU A 185 18.63 7.23 -13.44
N THR A 186 17.94 6.83 -14.52
CA THR A 186 17.98 5.43 -15.01
C THR A 186 19.39 4.99 -15.39
N GLY A 187 20.21 5.89 -15.93
CA GLY A 187 21.62 5.62 -16.23
C GLY A 187 22.41 5.23 -14.98
N ASP A 188 22.25 5.99 -13.89
CA ASP A 188 22.90 5.69 -12.61
C ASP A 188 22.43 4.37 -11.99
N LEU A 189 21.12 4.07 -12.07
CA LEU A 189 20.60 2.78 -11.60
C LEU A 189 21.19 1.61 -12.38
N LYS A 190 21.36 1.74 -13.70
CA LYS A 190 22.04 0.73 -14.53
C LYS A 190 23.54 0.65 -14.24
N ARG A 191 24.23 1.77 -13.99
CA ARG A 191 25.64 1.83 -13.55
C ARG A 191 25.85 1.06 -12.24
N LEU A 192 24.87 1.10 -11.33
CA LEU A 192 24.85 0.29 -10.10
C LEU A 192 24.49 -1.18 -10.37
N ASN A 193 24.41 -1.63 -11.62
CA ASN A 193 24.00 -2.97 -12.06
C ASN A 193 22.60 -3.41 -11.57
N LEU A 194 21.71 -2.47 -11.24
CA LEU A 194 20.32 -2.79 -10.91
C LEU A 194 19.56 -3.18 -12.16
N ARG A 195 18.72 -4.21 -12.07
CA ARG A 195 17.85 -4.63 -13.17
C ARG A 195 16.68 -3.68 -13.30
N VAL A 196 16.64 -2.95 -14.41
CA VAL A 196 15.57 -2.01 -14.76
C VAL A 196 14.67 -2.64 -15.80
N GLY A 197 13.37 -2.54 -15.60
CA GLY A 197 12.33 -2.96 -16.53
C GLY A 197 11.33 -1.83 -16.79
N ARG A 198 10.29 -2.11 -17.57
CA ARG A 198 9.25 -1.14 -17.89
C ARG A 198 7.87 -1.64 -17.49
N LEU A 199 7.11 -0.78 -16.82
CA LEU A 199 5.71 -1.01 -16.47
C LEU A 199 4.82 0.07 -17.09
N LYS A 200 3.53 -0.20 -17.12
CA LYS A 200 2.51 0.70 -17.66
C LYS A 200 1.35 0.81 -16.66
N THR A 201 0.83 2.02 -16.50
CA THR A 201 -0.45 2.28 -15.86
C THR A 201 -1.30 3.18 -16.74
N GLY A 202 -2.53 3.51 -16.32
CA GLY A 202 -3.41 4.38 -17.08
C GLY A 202 -4.46 5.04 -16.22
N THR A 203 -5.09 6.07 -16.77
CA THR A 203 -6.16 6.82 -16.14
C THR A 203 -7.27 7.08 -17.16
N PRO A 204 -8.55 7.16 -16.75
CA PRO A 204 -9.65 7.53 -17.64
C PRO A 204 -9.66 9.04 -17.91
N ALA A 205 -10.51 9.47 -18.81
CA ALA A 205 -10.83 10.88 -19.02
C ALA A 205 -11.34 11.53 -17.73
N ARG A 206 -11.32 12.86 -17.67
CA ARG A 206 -12.01 13.64 -16.63
C ARG A 206 -13.23 14.32 -17.23
N LEU A 207 -14.35 14.22 -16.53
CA LEU A 207 -15.67 14.66 -16.97
C LEU A 207 -16.12 15.88 -16.17
N ASP A 208 -16.89 16.76 -16.82
CA ASP A 208 -17.58 17.85 -16.14
C ASP A 208 -18.87 17.33 -15.51
N GLY A 209 -18.90 17.23 -14.19
CA GLY A 209 -20.03 16.73 -13.43
C GLY A 209 -21.34 17.50 -13.62
N LYS A 210 -21.27 18.80 -13.99
CA LYS A 210 -22.47 19.61 -14.29
C LYS A 210 -23.20 19.17 -15.56
N THR A 211 -22.53 18.43 -16.41
CA THR A 211 -23.06 17.97 -17.71
C THR A 211 -23.44 16.48 -17.71
N ILE A 212 -23.33 15.81 -16.57
CA ILE A 212 -23.76 14.41 -16.39
C ILE A 212 -25.24 14.38 -16.03
N ASP A 213 -26.00 13.50 -16.67
CA ASP A 213 -27.38 13.21 -16.31
C ASP A 213 -27.43 12.11 -15.23
N TYR A 214 -27.58 12.51 -13.98
CA TYR A 214 -27.65 11.60 -12.85
C TYR A 214 -29.05 10.99 -12.62
N SER A 215 -30.08 11.46 -13.31
CA SER A 215 -31.48 11.16 -13.01
C SER A 215 -31.83 9.66 -13.06
N GLU A 216 -31.15 8.92 -13.92
CA GLU A 216 -31.37 7.49 -14.11
C GLU A 216 -30.19 6.62 -13.63
N LEU A 217 -29.21 7.20 -12.94
CA LEU A 217 -28.05 6.48 -12.44
C LEU A 217 -28.28 5.96 -11.01
N GLN A 218 -27.65 4.85 -10.69
CA GLN A 218 -27.71 4.31 -9.34
C GLN A 218 -26.84 5.16 -8.40
N GLU A 219 -27.51 5.83 -7.45
CA GLU A 219 -26.80 6.57 -6.39
C GLU A 219 -26.15 5.61 -5.39
N GLN A 220 -24.91 5.90 -5.03
CA GLN A 220 -24.18 5.23 -3.97
C GLN A 220 -23.80 6.22 -2.87
N LYS A 221 -24.58 6.21 -1.77
CA LYS A 221 -24.35 7.04 -0.59
C LYS A 221 -23.20 6.52 0.26
N GLY A 222 -22.56 7.41 1.01
CA GLY A 222 -21.65 7.09 2.08
C GLY A 222 -22.33 6.43 3.28
N GLU A 223 -21.57 6.14 4.32
CA GLU A 223 -22.07 5.63 5.60
C GLU A 223 -22.46 6.77 6.51
N GLU A 224 -23.55 6.62 7.27
CA GLU A 224 -24.05 7.64 8.21
C GLU A 224 -23.08 7.85 9.39
N ASN A 225 -22.52 6.77 9.91
CA ASN A 225 -21.54 6.78 10.99
C ASN A 225 -20.26 6.08 10.51
N PRO A 226 -19.40 6.78 9.78
CA PRO A 226 -18.25 6.16 9.15
C PRO A 226 -17.13 5.87 10.15
N GLU A 227 -16.51 4.71 10.00
CA GLU A 227 -15.18 4.48 10.55
C GLU A 227 -14.16 5.35 9.82
N ARG A 228 -13.05 5.67 10.50
CA ARG A 228 -11.95 6.48 9.94
C ARG A 228 -10.70 5.64 9.77
N PHE A 229 -9.75 6.13 8.97
CA PHE A 229 -8.47 5.45 8.81
C PHE A 229 -7.58 5.59 10.04
N SER A 230 -7.52 6.78 10.61
CA SER A 230 -6.64 7.01 11.75
C SER A 230 -7.27 6.59 13.06
N PHE A 231 -6.47 5.95 13.91
CA PHE A 231 -6.79 5.71 15.31
C PHE A 231 -6.81 7.02 16.14
N PHE A 232 -6.40 8.15 15.54
CA PHE A 232 -6.42 9.50 16.12
C PHE A 232 -7.35 10.45 15.36
N ALA A 233 -8.52 10.03 15.01
CA ALA A 233 -9.46 10.87 14.28
C ALA A 233 -10.11 11.92 15.21
N ASP A 234 -9.51 13.08 15.27
CA ASP A 234 -9.97 14.26 16.03
C ASP A 234 -10.55 15.38 15.14
N THR A 235 -10.53 15.20 13.83
CA THR A 235 -11.04 16.20 12.86
C THR A 235 -12.53 16.01 12.60
N PRO A 236 -13.31 17.09 12.36
CA PRO A 236 -14.70 16.99 11.93
C PRO A 236 -14.85 16.20 10.63
N ILE A 237 -15.96 15.47 10.48
CA ILE A 237 -16.33 14.83 9.22
C ILE A 237 -16.80 15.94 8.27
N LEU A 238 -16.21 15.97 7.07
CA LEU A 238 -16.63 16.88 6.00
C LEU A 238 -18.04 16.52 5.48
N PRO A 239 -18.72 17.43 4.78
CA PRO A 239 -19.95 17.10 4.06
C PRO A 239 -19.76 15.88 3.17
N GLN A 240 -20.67 14.90 3.30
CA GLN A 240 -20.57 13.65 2.56
C GLN A 240 -21.31 13.76 1.23
N VAL A 241 -20.71 13.28 0.16
CA VAL A 241 -21.26 13.27 -1.19
C VAL A 241 -21.55 11.86 -1.66
N SER A 242 -22.41 11.72 -2.67
CA SER A 242 -22.70 10.44 -3.30
C SER A 242 -21.80 10.23 -4.52
N CYS A 243 -21.43 8.97 -4.76
CA CYS A 243 -20.95 8.50 -6.05
C CYS A 243 -22.14 7.95 -6.86
N TYR A 244 -21.96 7.80 -8.16
CA TYR A 244 -22.98 7.23 -9.02
C TYR A 244 -22.41 6.06 -9.83
N ILE A 245 -23.27 5.14 -10.19
CA ILE A 245 -22.89 3.93 -10.93
C ILE A 245 -23.62 3.91 -12.25
N THR A 246 -22.85 3.77 -13.33
CA THR A 246 -23.32 3.43 -14.67
C THR A 246 -22.52 2.25 -15.21
N ALA A 247 -22.69 1.91 -16.49
CA ALA A 247 -21.97 0.81 -17.11
C ALA A 247 -21.76 1.05 -18.60
N THR A 248 -20.70 0.45 -19.16
CA THR A 248 -20.56 0.32 -20.60
C THR A 248 -21.67 -0.60 -21.16
N ASN A 249 -21.89 -0.53 -22.45
CA ASN A 249 -22.94 -1.29 -23.15
C ASN A 249 -22.40 -1.86 -24.48
N PRO A 250 -23.18 -2.66 -25.22
CA PRO A 250 -22.73 -3.26 -26.49
C PRO A 250 -22.26 -2.23 -27.52
N LYS A 251 -22.91 -1.05 -27.60
CA LYS A 251 -22.50 0.04 -28.51
C LYS A 251 -21.12 0.60 -28.12
N THR A 252 -20.89 0.81 -26.81
CA THR A 252 -19.58 1.21 -26.28
C THR A 252 -18.52 0.19 -26.67
N HIS A 253 -18.82 -1.11 -26.51
CA HIS A 253 -17.88 -2.18 -26.83
C HIS A 253 -17.59 -2.27 -28.33
N GLU A 254 -18.59 -2.05 -29.19
CA GLU A 254 -18.42 -2.00 -30.64
C GLU A 254 -17.46 -0.87 -31.08
N ILE A 255 -17.67 0.34 -30.55
CA ILE A 255 -16.80 1.49 -30.80
C ILE A 255 -15.34 1.16 -30.44
N ILE A 256 -15.12 0.58 -29.26
CA ILE A 256 -13.78 0.23 -28.80
C ILE A 256 -13.18 -0.86 -29.69
N ARG A 257 -13.92 -1.94 -29.98
CA ARG A 257 -13.42 -3.06 -30.81
C ARG A 257 -13.03 -2.60 -32.22
N ALA A 258 -13.81 -1.72 -32.83
CA ALA A 258 -13.51 -1.16 -34.17
C ALA A 258 -12.20 -0.36 -34.19
N ASN A 259 -11.74 0.18 -33.05
CA ASN A 259 -10.57 1.02 -32.91
C ASN A 259 -9.40 0.37 -32.15
N MET A 260 -9.46 -0.94 -31.87
CA MET A 260 -8.39 -1.65 -31.15
C MET A 260 -7.01 -1.51 -31.80
N HIS A 261 -6.95 -1.44 -33.13
CA HIS A 261 -5.70 -1.26 -33.88
C HIS A 261 -5.03 0.12 -33.64
N ARG A 262 -5.78 1.12 -33.15
CA ARG A 262 -5.29 2.46 -32.79
C ARG A 262 -4.90 2.55 -31.31
N ALA A 263 -5.21 1.53 -30.50
CA ALA A 263 -4.84 1.52 -29.08
C ALA A 263 -3.34 1.24 -28.91
N PRO A 264 -2.57 2.09 -28.22
CA PRO A 264 -1.12 1.93 -28.06
C PRO A 264 -0.69 0.57 -27.50
N LEU A 265 -1.52 -0.04 -26.65
CA LEU A 265 -1.28 -1.37 -26.07
C LEU A 265 -1.32 -2.48 -27.14
N PHE A 266 -2.19 -2.36 -28.15
CA PHE A 266 -2.41 -3.37 -29.19
C PHE A 266 -1.71 -3.07 -30.50
N SER A 267 -1.29 -1.82 -30.71
CA SER A 267 -0.50 -1.41 -31.89
C SER A 267 1.01 -1.62 -31.71
N GLY A 268 1.47 -2.16 -30.56
CA GLY A 268 2.89 -2.38 -30.28
C GLY A 268 3.66 -1.12 -29.89
N GLN A 269 3.00 -0.01 -29.60
CA GLN A 269 3.66 1.23 -29.15
C GLN A 269 4.06 1.19 -27.69
N ILE A 270 3.29 0.48 -26.84
CA ILE A 270 3.55 0.26 -25.43
C ILE A 270 4.25 -1.08 -25.26
N HIS A 271 5.41 -1.07 -24.60
CA HIS A 271 6.22 -2.24 -24.30
C HIS A 271 6.07 -2.66 -22.82
N GLY A 272 5.64 -1.74 -21.95
CA GLY A 272 5.44 -1.99 -20.52
C GLY A 272 4.22 -2.85 -20.23
N VAL A 273 4.35 -3.76 -19.25
CA VAL A 273 3.23 -4.60 -18.80
C VAL A 273 2.28 -3.79 -17.93
N GLY A 274 0.98 -3.89 -18.21
CA GLY A 274 -0.09 -3.22 -17.47
C GLY A 274 -0.60 -4.03 -16.28
N PRO A 275 -1.27 -3.38 -15.31
CA PRO A 275 -1.78 -4.06 -14.12
C PRO A 275 -3.00 -4.95 -14.44
N ARG A 276 -2.99 -6.18 -13.93
CA ARG A 276 -4.06 -7.16 -14.10
C ARG A 276 -5.39 -6.70 -13.49
N TYR A 277 -5.33 -6.01 -12.36
CA TYR A 277 -6.51 -5.66 -11.56
C TYR A 277 -6.98 -4.20 -11.74
N CYS A 278 -6.37 -3.46 -12.65
CA CYS A 278 -6.85 -2.17 -13.14
C CYS A 278 -6.55 -2.09 -14.64
N PRO A 279 -7.06 -3.06 -15.44
CA PRO A 279 -6.82 -3.07 -16.87
C PRO A 279 -7.53 -1.88 -17.52
N SER A 280 -7.02 -1.43 -18.64
CA SER A 280 -7.73 -0.47 -19.48
C SER A 280 -9.03 -1.10 -19.99
N ILE A 281 -9.97 -0.28 -20.45
CA ILE A 281 -11.24 -0.80 -20.96
C ILE A 281 -11.01 -1.69 -22.19
N GLU A 282 -10.04 -1.38 -23.04
CA GLU A 282 -9.64 -2.20 -24.18
C GLU A 282 -9.18 -3.59 -23.74
N ASP A 283 -8.36 -3.65 -22.70
CA ASP A 283 -7.86 -4.92 -22.14
C ASP A 283 -8.96 -5.74 -21.47
N LYS A 284 -9.96 -5.08 -20.84
CA LYS A 284 -11.15 -5.75 -20.31
C LYS A 284 -11.95 -6.44 -21.39
N LEU A 285 -12.15 -5.78 -22.54
CA LEU A 285 -12.92 -6.36 -23.65
C LEU A 285 -12.24 -7.57 -24.29
N VAL A 286 -10.93 -7.71 -24.15
CA VAL A 286 -10.20 -8.91 -24.57
C VAL A 286 -10.27 -10.00 -23.51
N LYS A 287 -9.97 -9.67 -22.26
CA LYS A 287 -9.90 -10.63 -21.15
C LYS A 287 -11.27 -11.16 -20.69
N PHE A 288 -12.31 -10.36 -20.88
CA PHE A 288 -13.70 -10.66 -20.47
C PHE A 288 -14.66 -10.48 -21.63
N ALA A 289 -14.34 -11.11 -22.77
CA ALA A 289 -15.05 -10.95 -24.04
C ALA A 289 -16.55 -11.30 -23.96
N ASP A 290 -16.93 -12.21 -23.04
CA ASP A 290 -18.31 -12.66 -22.82
C ASP A 290 -19.15 -11.69 -21.98
N ARG A 291 -18.57 -10.57 -21.51
CA ARG A 291 -19.29 -9.56 -20.73
C ARG A 291 -19.87 -8.50 -21.65
N ASP A 292 -21.19 -8.28 -21.53
CA ASP A 292 -21.89 -7.23 -22.29
C ASP A 292 -21.77 -5.85 -21.68
N SER A 293 -21.28 -5.75 -20.43
CA SER A 293 -21.11 -4.50 -19.71
C SER A 293 -20.00 -4.55 -18.67
N HIS A 294 -19.40 -3.39 -18.38
CA HIS A 294 -18.47 -3.17 -17.30
C HIS A 294 -18.93 -1.97 -16.47
N HIS A 295 -18.92 -2.10 -15.14
CA HIS A 295 -19.28 -1.03 -14.23
C HIS A 295 -18.36 0.19 -14.39
N VAL A 296 -18.97 1.37 -14.32
CA VAL A 296 -18.32 2.67 -14.31
C VAL A 296 -18.76 3.41 -13.04
N PHE A 297 -17.83 3.73 -12.18
CA PHE A 297 -18.10 4.54 -10.99
C PHE A 297 -17.77 6.00 -11.29
N LEU A 298 -18.75 6.86 -11.13
CA LEU A 298 -18.61 8.29 -11.25
C LEU A 298 -18.25 8.85 -9.86
N GLU A 299 -16.98 9.20 -9.70
CA GLU A 299 -16.37 9.59 -8.43
C GLU A 299 -16.04 11.09 -8.44
N PRO A 300 -16.69 11.94 -7.59
CA PRO A 300 -16.33 13.34 -7.47
C PRO A 300 -14.87 13.52 -7.04
N GLU A 301 -14.17 14.50 -7.61
CA GLU A 301 -12.78 14.82 -7.24
C GLU A 301 -12.67 15.84 -6.09
N GLY A 302 -13.76 16.48 -5.66
CA GLY A 302 -13.77 17.42 -4.54
C GLY A 302 -15.16 17.98 -4.23
N LEU A 303 -15.27 18.77 -3.17
CA LEU A 303 -16.49 19.49 -2.78
C LEU A 303 -16.73 20.74 -3.64
N ASP A 304 -15.65 21.44 -3.97
CA ASP A 304 -15.65 22.67 -4.77
C ASP A 304 -15.07 22.42 -6.19
N ASP A 305 -15.02 21.17 -6.64
CA ASP A 305 -14.50 20.75 -7.93
C ASP A 305 -15.57 19.95 -8.68
N ASP A 306 -16.03 20.48 -9.81
CA ASP A 306 -17.04 19.81 -10.64
C ASP A 306 -16.48 18.63 -11.44
N THR A 307 -15.18 18.33 -11.31
CA THR A 307 -14.53 17.22 -12.02
C THR A 307 -15.01 15.88 -11.46
N VAL A 308 -15.39 14.99 -12.35
CA VAL A 308 -15.75 13.59 -12.04
C VAL A 308 -14.79 12.63 -12.70
N TYR A 309 -14.34 11.65 -11.92
CA TYR A 309 -13.48 10.54 -12.33
C TYR A 309 -14.34 9.32 -12.68
N PRO A 310 -14.43 8.88 -13.96
CA PRO A 310 -15.19 7.68 -14.34
C PRO A 310 -14.34 6.43 -14.15
N ASN A 311 -14.31 5.93 -12.91
CA ASN A 311 -13.49 4.76 -12.55
C ASN A 311 -14.01 3.50 -13.26
N GLY A 312 -13.10 2.76 -13.87
CA GLY A 312 -13.41 1.50 -14.56
C GLY A 312 -13.24 1.54 -16.07
N ILE A 313 -13.06 2.73 -16.66
CA ILE A 313 -12.84 2.93 -18.10
C ILE A 313 -11.53 3.66 -18.42
N SER A 314 -10.45 3.35 -17.66
CA SER A 314 -9.11 3.80 -18.06
C SER A 314 -8.83 3.40 -19.51
N THR A 315 -8.25 4.30 -20.29
CA THR A 315 -8.01 4.07 -21.72
C THR A 315 -6.82 4.87 -22.22
N SER A 316 -6.21 4.39 -23.29
CA SER A 316 -5.22 5.13 -24.07
C SER A 316 -5.64 5.30 -25.54
N LEU A 317 -6.88 5.00 -25.87
CA LEU A 317 -7.44 5.24 -27.20
C LEU A 317 -7.31 6.70 -27.63
N PRO A 318 -7.30 7.02 -28.91
CA PRO A 318 -7.34 8.39 -29.41
C PRO A 318 -8.54 9.17 -28.89
N TYR A 319 -8.41 10.50 -28.82
CA TYR A 319 -9.46 11.37 -28.25
C TYR A 319 -10.83 11.20 -28.93
N ASP A 320 -10.87 11.11 -30.26
CA ASP A 320 -12.11 10.89 -31.02
C ASP A 320 -12.82 9.59 -30.63
N VAL A 321 -12.08 8.56 -30.32
CA VAL A 321 -12.64 7.27 -29.85
C VAL A 321 -13.09 7.35 -28.40
N GLN A 322 -12.32 8.05 -27.53
CA GLN A 322 -12.72 8.30 -26.16
C GLN A 322 -14.03 9.09 -26.08
N ASP A 323 -14.15 10.12 -26.92
CA ASP A 323 -15.36 10.93 -27.04
C ASP A 323 -16.57 10.07 -27.43
N ALA A 324 -16.45 9.33 -28.51
CA ALA A 324 -17.54 8.45 -28.99
C ALA A 324 -17.94 7.37 -27.98
N MET A 325 -16.96 6.73 -27.31
CA MET A 325 -17.27 5.68 -26.34
C MET A 325 -17.92 6.24 -25.07
N ILE A 326 -17.47 7.41 -24.57
CA ILE A 326 -18.03 8.02 -23.37
C ILE A 326 -19.46 8.45 -23.64
N HIS A 327 -19.76 9.12 -24.75
CA HIS A 327 -21.09 9.53 -25.13
C HIS A 327 -22.05 8.37 -25.47
N SER A 328 -21.56 7.13 -25.58
CA SER A 328 -22.39 5.95 -25.71
C SER A 328 -22.87 5.37 -24.35
N ILE A 329 -22.34 5.87 -23.23
CA ILE A 329 -22.63 5.38 -21.87
C ILE A 329 -23.82 6.14 -21.30
N LYS A 330 -24.78 5.42 -20.66
CA LYS A 330 -25.96 5.98 -20.04
C LYS A 330 -25.62 7.05 -19.01
N GLY A 331 -26.25 8.23 -19.13
CA GLY A 331 -26.01 9.41 -18.29
C GLY A 331 -24.81 10.26 -18.70
N LEU A 332 -24.04 9.81 -19.71
CA LEU A 332 -22.87 10.51 -20.22
C LEU A 332 -23.06 10.98 -21.68
N GLU A 333 -24.26 10.87 -22.24
CA GLU A 333 -24.56 11.15 -23.66
C GLU A 333 -24.23 12.59 -24.08
N ASN A 334 -24.31 13.53 -23.13
CA ASN A 334 -24.03 14.95 -23.37
C ASN A 334 -22.91 15.49 -22.49
N VAL A 335 -22.09 14.62 -21.90
CA VAL A 335 -21.07 15.02 -20.94
C VAL A 335 -19.91 15.75 -21.64
N ARG A 336 -19.42 16.82 -21.00
CA ARG A 336 -18.22 17.50 -21.46
C ARG A 336 -16.96 16.80 -20.91
N ILE A 337 -16.07 16.39 -21.79
CA ILE A 337 -14.75 15.85 -21.43
C ILE A 337 -13.80 17.03 -21.15
N ILE A 338 -13.32 17.12 -19.91
CA ILE A 338 -12.35 18.16 -19.47
C ILE A 338 -10.95 17.85 -20.01
N ARG A 339 -10.54 16.58 -19.93
CA ARG A 339 -9.27 16.09 -20.46
C ARG A 339 -9.37 14.60 -20.80
N PRO A 340 -8.62 14.11 -21.82
CA PRO A 340 -8.63 12.70 -22.19
C PRO A 340 -7.97 11.82 -21.14
N GLY A 341 -8.32 10.54 -21.15
CA GLY A 341 -7.56 9.47 -20.52
C GLY A 341 -6.24 9.22 -21.26
N TYR A 342 -5.27 8.66 -20.56
CA TYR A 342 -3.97 8.30 -21.14
C TYR A 342 -3.37 7.09 -20.44
N ALA A 343 -2.48 6.39 -21.13
CA ALA A 343 -1.56 5.44 -20.51
C ALA A 343 -0.22 6.12 -20.28
N ILE A 344 0.49 5.67 -19.25
CA ILE A 344 1.87 6.08 -18.98
C ILE A 344 2.75 4.85 -18.82
N GLU A 345 3.87 4.82 -19.55
CA GLU A 345 4.97 3.90 -19.34
C GLU A 345 6.06 4.57 -18.52
N TYR A 346 6.74 3.79 -17.68
CA TYR A 346 7.81 4.27 -16.83
C TYR A 346 8.76 3.13 -16.48
N ASP A 347 10.00 3.47 -16.12
CA ASP A 347 10.99 2.50 -15.67
C ASP A 347 10.77 2.14 -14.20
N PHE A 348 11.03 0.87 -13.85
CA PHE A 348 11.06 0.37 -12.49
C PHE A 348 12.29 -0.51 -12.26
N VAL A 349 12.68 -0.69 -11.02
CA VAL A 349 13.73 -1.61 -10.63
C VAL A 349 13.11 -2.93 -10.17
N ASP A 350 13.66 -4.07 -10.64
CA ASP A 350 13.23 -5.39 -10.20
C ASP A 350 13.30 -5.47 -8.65
N PRO A 351 12.16 -5.64 -7.94
CA PRO A 351 12.16 -5.57 -6.48
C PRO A 351 12.95 -6.70 -5.82
N THR A 352 13.31 -7.75 -6.53
CA THR A 352 14.23 -8.79 -6.01
C THR A 352 15.65 -8.27 -5.79
N GLU A 353 15.98 -7.07 -6.30
CA GLU A 353 17.23 -6.35 -6.00
C GLU A 353 17.26 -5.72 -4.60
N MET A 354 16.12 -5.71 -3.88
CA MET A 354 16.00 -5.09 -2.55
C MET A 354 16.19 -6.10 -1.42
N LYS A 355 16.73 -5.63 -0.30
CA LYS A 355 16.66 -6.28 1.01
C LYS A 355 15.25 -6.09 1.61
N ALA A 356 14.95 -6.79 2.70
CA ALA A 356 13.72 -6.58 3.48
C ALA A 356 13.60 -5.15 4.06
N THR A 357 14.71 -4.45 4.22
CA THR A 357 14.78 -3.03 4.62
C THR A 357 14.46 -2.04 3.49
N LEU A 358 14.28 -2.54 2.26
CA LEU A 358 14.17 -1.78 1.01
C LEU A 358 15.46 -1.05 0.59
N GLU A 359 16.59 -1.35 1.24
CA GLU A 359 17.91 -0.99 0.72
C GLU A 359 18.27 -1.90 -0.47
N THR A 360 18.95 -1.34 -1.47
CA THR A 360 19.43 -2.14 -2.60
C THR A 360 20.52 -3.13 -2.17
N LYS A 361 20.51 -4.33 -2.76
CA LYS A 361 21.55 -5.34 -2.51
C LYS A 361 22.91 -4.95 -3.09
N LYS A 362 22.93 -4.15 -4.15
CA LYS A 362 24.12 -3.83 -4.96
C LYS A 362 24.79 -2.50 -4.66
N ALA A 363 24.10 -1.59 -3.98
CA ALA A 363 24.67 -0.32 -3.55
C ALA A 363 24.29 -0.03 -2.11
N ASP A 364 25.22 0.50 -1.32
CA ASP A 364 24.95 0.92 0.05
C ASP A 364 24.35 2.32 0.08
N GLY A 365 23.46 2.58 1.06
CA GLY A 365 22.85 3.89 1.27
C GLY A 365 21.77 4.27 0.25
N LEU A 366 21.36 3.37 -0.66
CA LEU A 366 20.29 3.59 -1.61
C LEU A 366 19.06 2.73 -1.28
N PHE A 367 17.93 3.39 -1.03
CA PHE A 367 16.63 2.78 -0.76
C PHE A 367 15.65 3.13 -1.87
N LEU A 368 14.77 2.19 -2.25
CA LEU A 368 13.76 2.41 -3.27
C LEU A 368 12.37 2.14 -2.73
N ALA A 369 11.39 2.98 -3.07
CA ALA A 369 10.01 2.81 -2.62
C ALA A 369 8.97 3.27 -3.66
N GLY A 370 7.74 2.77 -3.52
CA GLY A 370 6.62 3.11 -4.39
C GLY A 370 6.65 2.39 -5.74
N GLN A 371 6.16 3.06 -6.78
CA GLN A 371 6.06 2.48 -8.12
C GLN A 371 7.41 2.08 -8.72
N LEU A 372 8.48 2.73 -8.31
CA LEU A 372 9.85 2.36 -8.67
C LEU A 372 10.20 0.92 -8.27
N ASN A 373 9.55 0.38 -7.24
CA ASN A 373 9.66 -1.01 -6.80
C ASN A 373 8.59 -1.93 -7.41
N GLY A 374 7.99 -1.56 -8.53
CA GLY A 374 7.05 -2.40 -9.26
C GLY A 374 5.65 -2.50 -8.66
N THR A 375 5.26 -1.62 -7.72
CA THR A 375 3.89 -1.55 -7.19
C THR A 375 3.02 -0.58 -7.98
N THR A 376 1.69 -0.67 -7.80
CA THR A 376 0.74 0.34 -8.26
C THR A 376 -0.34 0.56 -7.21
N GLY A 377 -0.44 1.81 -6.74
CA GLY A 377 -1.41 2.28 -5.74
C GLY A 377 -0.78 3.21 -4.73
N TYR A 378 -1.59 4.13 -4.22
CA TYR A 378 -1.16 5.12 -3.23
C TYR A 378 -0.75 4.48 -1.92
N GLU A 379 -1.50 3.47 -1.49
CA GLU A 379 -1.34 2.77 -0.23
C GLU A 379 -0.09 1.89 -0.23
N GLU A 380 0.16 1.18 -1.34
CA GLU A 380 1.39 0.42 -1.52
C GLU A 380 2.61 1.33 -1.53
N ALA A 381 2.49 2.48 -2.22
CA ALA A 381 3.56 3.47 -2.26
C ALA A 381 3.86 4.06 -0.88
N GLY A 382 2.82 4.46 -0.13
CA GLY A 382 2.96 4.97 1.23
C GLY A 382 3.59 3.96 2.19
N ALA A 383 3.12 2.70 2.13
CA ALA A 383 3.63 1.63 2.99
C ALA A 383 5.12 1.34 2.74
N LEU A 384 5.53 1.25 1.46
CA LEU A 384 6.96 1.09 1.12
C LEU A 384 7.78 2.33 1.51
N GLY A 385 7.23 3.53 1.28
CA GLY A 385 7.87 4.78 1.65
C GLY A 385 8.19 4.86 3.14
N LEU A 386 7.20 4.57 3.98
CA LEU A 386 7.35 4.57 5.44
C LEU A 386 8.49 3.63 5.86
N LEU A 387 8.48 2.38 5.42
CA LEU A 387 9.50 1.40 5.80
C LEU A 387 10.90 1.79 5.28
N ALA A 388 10.99 2.27 4.04
CA ALA A 388 12.25 2.75 3.48
C ALA A 388 12.80 3.95 4.25
N GLY A 389 11.93 4.91 4.63
CA GLY A 389 12.30 6.09 5.41
C GLY A 389 12.84 5.74 6.79
N VAL A 390 12.16 4.84 7.52
CA VAL A 390 12.64 4.34 8.82
C VAL A 390 14.02 3.71 8.69
N ASN A 391 14.21 2.79 7.75
CA ASN A 391 15.49 2.08 7.61
C ASN A 391 16.61 2.98 7.08
N ALA A 392 16.30 3.94 6.20
CA ALA A 392 17.25 4.94 5.75
C ALA A 392 17.76 5.79 6.93
N ALA A 393 16.86 6.19 7.85
CA ALA A 393 17.21 6.93 9.05
C ALA A 393 18.02 6.08 10.02
N LEU A 394 17.60 4.85 10.34
CA LEU A 394 18.34 3.95 11.24
C LEU A 394 19.76 3.72 10.75
N LYS A 395 19.94 3.52 9.43
CA LYS A 395 21.26 3.38 8.81
C LYS A 395 22.07 4.69 8.88
N ALA A 396 21.47 5.83 8.56
CA ALA A 396 22.15 7.12 8.57
C ALA A 396 22.58 7.55 9.98
N LEU A 397 21.81 7.18 11.00
CA LEU A 397 22.12 7.38 12.42
C LEU A 397 23.09 6.33 12.99
N GLU A 398 23.58 5.42 12.14
CA GLU A 398 24.56 4.38 12.49
C GLU A 398 24.10 3.50 13.66
N THR A 399 22.80 3.20 13.70
CA THR A 399 22.25 2.25 14.68
C THR A 399 22.47 0.82 14.21
N ASP A 400 22.57 -0.12 15.16
CA ASP A 400 22.61 -1.56 14.84
C ASP A 400 21.21 -2.16 14.57
N LYS A 401 20.18 -1.29 14.42
CA LYS A 401 18.79 -1.70 14.26
C LYS A 401 18.39 -1.71 12.78
N GLU A 402 17.57 -2.70 12.42
CA GLU A 402 16.80 -2.75 11.19
C GLU A 402 15.30 -2.88 11.53
N PHE A 403 14.45 -2.17 10.79
CA PHE A 403 13.01 -2.28 10.92
C PHE A 403 12.44 -3.11 9.76
N THR A 404 12.13 -4.36 10.04
CA THR A 404 11.55 -5.30 9.08
C THR A 404 10.29 -5.93 9.63
N LEU A 405 9.35 -6.23 8.75
CA LEU A 405 8.09 -6.88 9.08
C LEU A 405 7.98 -8.18 8.29
N ASP A 406 7.59 -9.26 8.97
CA ASP A 406 7.33 -10.55 8.33
C ASP A 406 5.87 -10.66 7.84
N ARG A 407 5.55 -11.75 7.13
CA ARG A 407 4.21 -12.03 6.58
C ARG A 407 3.13 -12.22 7.66
N ALA A 408 3.52 -12.49 8.90
CA ALA A 408 2.61 -12.62 10.03
C ALA A 408 2.47 -11.32 10.85
N ASP A 409 3.29 -10.29 10.57
CA ASP A 409 3.20 -9.00 11.22
C ASP A 409 2.15 -8.09 10.57
N GLY A 410 2.07 -8.09 9.23
CA GLY A 410 1.17 -7.20 8.52
C GLY A 410 1.10 -7.43 7.02
N TYR A 411 0.12 -6.79 6.38
CA TYR A 411 0.02 -6.72 4.91
C TYR A 411 1.25 -6.03 4.29
N LEU A 412 1.85 -5.09 5.02
CA LEU A 412 3.11 -4.45 4.64
C LEU A 412 4.23 -5.50 4.55
N GLY A 413 4.34 -6.40 5.55
CA GLY A 413 5.29 -7.52 5.52
C GLY A 413 4.99 -8.52 4.39
N VAL A 414 3.72 -8.86 4.14
CA VAL A 414 3.30 -9.68 3.00
C VAL A 414 3.73 -9.07 1.68
N MET A 415 3.51 -7.75 1.50
CA MET A 415 3.87 -7.04 0.27
C MET A 415 5.37 -7.06 0.03
N ILE A 416 6.17 -6.73 1.04
CA ILE A 416 7.62 -6.69 0.90
C ILE A 416 8.17 -8.08 0.58
N ASP A 417 7.72 -9.10 1.30
CA ASP A 417 8.16 -10.48 1.04
C ASP A 417 7.78 -10.94 -0.38
N ASP A 418 6.55 -10.66 -0.85
CA ASP A 418 6.15 -10.98 -2.23
C ASP A 418 7.06 -10.28 -3.25
N LEU A 419 7.36 -8.99 -3.06
CA LEU A 419 8.19 -8.21 -3.95
C LEU A 419 9.64 -8.75 -4.02
N ILE A 420 10.27 -8.96 -2.88
CA ILE A 420 11.70 -9.32 -2.85
C ILE A 420 11.97 -10.81 -3.14
N THR A 421 10.97 -11.70 -3.00
CA THR A 421 11.12 -13.14 -3.25
C THR A 421 10.58 -13.57 -4.60
N LYS A 422 9.42 -13.05 -5.02
CA LYS A 422 8.75 -13.43 -6.27
C LYS A 422 9.07 -12.48 -7.41
N GLY A 423 9.42 -11.22 -7.10
CA GLY A 423 9.52 -10.16 -8.10
C GLY A 423 8.14 -9.76 -8.63
N VAL A 424 8.13 -9.07 -9.76
CA VAL A 424 6.90 -8.66 -10.44
C VAL A 424 7.01 -8.90 -11.94
N ASP A 425 5.98 -9.53 -12.51
CA ASP A 425 5.78 -9.67 -13.95
C ASP A 425 4.76 -8.63 -14.46
N GLU A 426 3.98 -8.05 -13.55
CA GLU A 426 2.99 -6.98 -13.75
C GLU A 426 2.98 -6.07 -12.51
N PRO A 427 2.48 -4.83 -12.58
CA PRO A 427 2.41 -3.94 -11.42
C PRO A 427 1.72 -4.60 -10.22
N TYR A 428 2.45 -4.74 -9.11
CA TYR A 428 1.95 -5.38 -7.89
C TYR A 428 0.83 -4.56 -7.25
N ARG A 429 -0.19 -5.26 -6.77
CA ARG A 429 -1.31 -4.68 -6.04
C ARG A 429 -1.69 -5.56 -4.85
N MET A 430 -1.95 -4.93 -3.70
CA MET A 430 -2.34 -5.63 -2.49
C MET A 430 -3.82 -6.05 -2.53
N PHE A 431 -4.08 -7.29 -2.11
CA PHE A 431 -5.39 -7.87 -1.86
C PHE A 431 -5.36 -8.75 -0.62
N THR A 432 -6.51 -8.90 0.04
CA THR A 432 -6.63 -9.76 1.23
C THR A 432 -6.31 -11.24 0.95
N SER A 433 -6.47 -11.69 -0.30
CA SER A 433 -6.13 -13.06 -0.72
C SER A 433 -4.62 -13.35 -0.73
N ARG A 434 -3.75 -12.33 -0.69
CA ARG A 434 -2.30 -12.52 -0.63
C ARG A 434 -1.79 -12.90 0.77
N ALA A 435 -2.59 -12.62 1.80
CA ALA A 435 -2.22 -12.88 3.19
C ALA A 435 -2.77 -14.23 3.66
N GLU A 436 -1.89 -15.13 4.06
CA GLU A 436 -2.20 -16.45 4.64
C GLU A 436 -2.85 -16.29 6.02
N TYR A 437 -2.35 -15.33 6.79
CA TYR A 437 -2.76 -15.07 8.17
C TYR A 437 -3.80 -13.95 8.29
N ARG A 438 -4.66 -13.76 7.26
CA ARG A 438 -5.62 -12.65 7.22
C ARG A 438 -6.60 -12.58 8.39
N LEU A 439 -6.85 -13.70 9.10
CA LEU A 439 -7.69 -13.69 10.30
C LEU A 439 -7.00 -12.96 11.47
N LEU A 440 -5.66 -12.98 11.50
CA LEU A 440 -4.84 -12.21 12.43
C LEU A 440 -4.61 -10.77 11.92
N LEU A 441 -4.36 -10.62 10.60
CA LEU A 441 -3.95 -9.36 9.96
C LEU A 441 -5.16 -8.47 9.61
N ARG A 442 -6.00 -8.15 10.60
CA ARG A 442 -7.18 -7.32 10.38
C ARG A 442 -6.84 -5.82 10.45
N SER A 443 -7.68 -5.00 9.81
CA SER A 443 -7.55 -3.55 9.87
C SER A 443 -7.83 -2.97 11.26
N ASP A 444 -8.77 -3.59 12.02
CA ASP A 444 -9.15 -3.17 13.36
C ASP A 444 -8.03 -3.28 14.39
N ASN A 445 -7.10 -4.23 14.22
CA ASN A 445 -6.04 -4.51 15.18
C ASN A 445 -4.63 -4.13 14.69
N ALA A 446 -4.51 -3.30 13.67
CA ALA A 446 -3.20 -2.92 13.11
C ALA A 446 -2.29 -2.27 14.17
N ASP A 447 -2.85 -1.42 15.03
CA ASP A 447 -2.14 -0.77 16.13
C ASP A 447 -1.62 -1.80 17.16
N MET A 448 -2.43 -2.80 17.52
CA MET A 448 -2.02 -3.85 18.46
C MET A 448 -0.87 -4.72 17.93
N ARG A 449 -0.78 -4.86 16.59
CA ARG A 449 0.30 -5.65 15.95
C ARG A 449 1.58 -4.86 15.72
N LEU A 450 1.49 -3.57 15.38
CA LEU A 450 2.60 -2.82 14.78
C LEU A 450 3.08 -1.64 15.63
N THR A 451 2.23 -0.97 16.41
CA THR A 451 2.63 0.28 17.07
C THR A 451 3.79 0.06 18.05
N GLN A 452 3.77 -1.04 18.85
CA GLN A 452 4.90 -1.32 19.74
C GLN A 452 6.21 -1.54 18.99
N LYS A 453 6.16 -2.27 17.85
CA LYS A 453 7.34 -2.47 17.00
C LYS A 453 7.90 -1.13 16.47
N GLY A 454 7.00 -0.21 16.12
CA GLY A 454 7.39 1.14 15.69
C GLY A 454 7.98 1.98 16.82
N VAL A 455 7.45 1.86 18.04
CA VAL A 455 8.03 2.49 19.25
C VAL A 455 9.44 1.96 19.50
N ASP A 456 9.66 0.64 19.44
CA ASP A 456 10.94 -0.02 19.67
C ASP A 456 11.98 0.36 18.58
N ALA A 457 11.52 0.62 17.37
CA ALA A 457 12.33 1.12 16.26
C ALA A 457 12.59 2.64 16.33
N GLY A 458 11.84 3.38 17.15
CA GLY A 458 11.97 4.84 17.27
C GLY A 458 11.22 5.63 16.18
N CYS A 459 10.35 4.99 15.39
CA CYS A 459 9.62 5.65 14.31
C CYS A 459 8.18 6.07 14.68
N VAL A 460 7.75 5.84 15.92
CA VAL A 460 6.44 6.26 16.45
C VAL A 460 6.63 7.40 17.43
N GLY A 461 5.93 8.52 17.21
CA GLY A 461 6.01 9.70 18.06
C GLY A 461 5.37 9.50 19.43
N LYS A 462 5.76 10.35 20.40
CA LYS A 462 5.35 10.25 21.80
C LYS A 462 3.83 10.24 21.99
N LYS A 463 3.10 11.14 21.31
CA LYS A 463 1.63 11.25 21.41
C LYS A 463 0.94 9.94 21.03
N ARG A 464 1.38 9.30 19.95
CA ARG A 464 0.82 8.00 19.51
C ARG A 464 1.20 6.87 20.48
N ALA A 465 2.46 6.83 20.91
CA ALA A 465 2.93 5.82 21.85
C ALA A 465 2.13 5.84 23.17
N GLU A 466 1.87 7.03 23.72
CA GLU A 466 1.07 7.22 24.94
C GLU A 466 -0.39 6.77 24.75
N ALA A 467 -1.03 7.16 23.64
CA ALA A 467 -2.40 6.77 23.36
C ALA A 467 -2.53 5.26 23.10
N PHE A 468 -1.57 4.66 22.40
CA PHE A 468 -1.50 3.22 22.22
C PHE A 468 -1.34 2.49 23.56
N ALA A 469 -0.43 2.94 24.42
CA ALA A 469 -0.23 2.35 25.74
C ALA A 469 -1.51 2.39 26.58
N ALA A 470 -2.23 3.52 26.57
CA ALA A 470 -3.52 3.66 27.26
C ALA A 470 -4.60 2.71 26.70
N LYS A 471 -4.72 2.61 25.36
CA LYS A 471 -5.66 1.67 24.71
C LYS A 471 -5.30 0.23 25.05
N LYS A 472 -4.02 -0.12 24.93
CA LYS A 472 -3.51 -1.46 25.21
C LYS A 472 -3.80 -1.87 26.67
N ALA A 473 -3.53 -1.01 27.63
CA ALA A 473 -3.80 -1.27 29.05
C ALA A 473 -5.30 -1.53 29.30
N ALA A 474 -6.18 -0.67 28.75
CA ALA A 474 -7.63 -0.85 28.87
C ALA A 474 -8.14 -2.15 28.21
N LEU A 475 -7.56 -2.51 27.05
CA LEU A 475 -7.88 -3.74 26.33
C LEU A 475 -7.42 -4.98 27.12
N ASP A 476 -6.21 -4.96 27.66
CA ASP A 476 -5.65 -6.07 28.45
C ASP A 476 -6.43 -6.28 29.76
N GLU A 477 -6.83 -5.19 30.42
CA GLU A 477 -7.66 -5.24 31.63
C GLU A 477 -9.04 -5.86 31.35
N ALA A 478 -9.75 -5.35 30.35
CA ALA A 478 -11.09 -5.86 30.01
C ALA A 478 -11.04 -7.32 29.52
N ARG A 479 -10.00 -7.68 28.75
CA ARG A 479 -9.75 -9.06 28.29
C ARG A 479 -9.46 -10.00 29.46
N ALA A 480 -8.62 -9.58 30.41
CA ALA A 480 -8.31 -10.36 31.60
C ALA A 480 -9.56 -10.58 32.45
N PHE A 481 -10.38 -9.55 32.65
CA PHE A 481 -11.66 -9.66 33.34
C PHE A 481 -12.59 -10.66 32.63
N LEU A 482 -12.83 -10.53 31.33
CA LEU A 482 -13.70 -11.43 30.57
C LEU A 482 -13.22 -12.90 30.60
N ASN A 483 -11.92 -13.14 30.65
CA ASN A 483 -11.37 -14.49 30.80
C ASN A 483 -11.46 -15.06 32.23
N SER A 484 -11.47 -14.20 33.24
CA SER A 484 -11.51 -14.62 34.64
C SER A 484 -12.94 -14.95 35.14
N VAL A 485 -13.95 -14.30 34.57
CA VAL A 485 -15.34 -14.48 34.98
C VAL A 485 -16.01 -15.60 34.20
N THR A 486 -16.77 -16.45 34.88
CA THR A 486 -17.52 -17.54 34.25
C THR A 486 -18.99 -17.50 34.64
N ARG A 487 -19.85 -18.01 33.75
CA ARG A 487 -21.28 -18.22 34.01
C ARG A 487 -21.67 -19.65 33.63
N SER A 488 -22.57 -20.21 34.42
CA SER A 488 -23.24 -21.46 34.09
C SER A 488 -24.30 -21.25 33.01
N PRO A 489 -24.70 -22.30 32.26
CA PRO A 489 -25.78 -22.18 31.29
C PRO A 489 -27.08 -21.61 31.88
N LYS A 490 -27.41 -21.94 33.12
CA LYS A 490 -28.59 -21.41 33.80
C LYS A 490 -28.48 -19.90 34.04
N GLU A 491 -27.34 -19.42 34.52
CA GLU A 491 -27.08 -17.97 34.72
C GLU A 491 -27.12 -17.21 33.39
N LEU A 492 -26.56 -17.79 32.31
CA LEU A 492 -26.61 -17.21 30.97
C LEU A 492 -28.03 -17.12 30.42
N THR A 493 -28.85 -18.18 30.61
CA THR A 493 -30.25 -18.15 30.18
C THR A 493 -31.05 -17.10 30.96
N GLN A 494 -30.80 -16.95 32.29
CA GLN A 494 -31.42 -15.90 33.10
C GLN A 494 -31.02 -14.49 32.65
N ALA A 495 -29.82 -14.32 32.13
CA ALA A 495 -29.35 -13.06 31.54
C ALA A 495 -29.80 -12.84 30.09
N GLY A 496 -30.61 -13.74 29.51
CA GLY A 496 -31.22 -13.61 28.20
C GLY A 496 -30.41 -14.25 27.03
N PHE A 497 -29.34 -15.01 27.33
CA PHE A 497 -28.58 -15.70 26.31
C PHE A 497 -29.20 -17.04 25.93
N SER A 498 -29.22 -17.35 24.63
CA SER A 498 -29.64 -18.64 24.12
C SER A 498 -28.47 -19.63 24.15
N VAL A 499 -28.42 -20.49 25.16
CA VAL A 499 -27.37 -21.48 25.37
C VAL A 499 -27.95 -22.85 25.71
N ASN A 500 -27.20 -23.92 25.41
CA ASN A 500 -27.59 -25.27 25.79
C ASN A 500 -27.41 -25.45 27.32
N LEU A 501 -28.49 -25.80 28.03
CA LEU A 501 -28.52 -25.94 29.49
C LEU A 501 -27.64 -27.08 30.03
N SER A 502 -27.30 -28.06 29.21
CA SER A 502 -26.42 -29.18 29.58
C SER A 502 -24.92 -28.89 29.39
N GLY A 503 -24.57 -27.65 28.99
CA GLY A 503 -23.20 -27.25 28.72
C GLY A 503 -22.36 -26.94 29.95
N GLU A 504 -21.06 -26.76 29.76
CA GLU A 504 -20.11 -26.33 30.79
C GLU A 504 -20.23 -24.82 31.08
N ARG A 505 -19.61 -24.38 32.18
CA ARG A 505 -19.44 -22.94 32.46
C ARG A 505 -18.61 -22.30 31.35
N ARG A 506 -19.00 -21.10 30.93
CA ARG A 506 -18.32 -20.33 29.87
C ARG A 506 -17.72 -19.06 30.46
N THR A 507 -16.53 -18.71 29.98
CA THR A 507 -15.93 -17.42 30.28
C THR A 507 -16.71 -16.28 29.61
N GLY A 508 -16.59 -15.05 30.10
CA GLY A 508 -17.18 -13.89 29.46
C GLY A 508 -16.71 -13.72 28.01
N MET A 509 -15.43 -14.04 27.74
CA MET A 509 -14.86 -13.98 26.38
C MET A 509 -15.47 -15.03 25.43
N GLU A 510 -15.72 -16.26 25.92
CA GLU A 510 -16.41 -17.29 25.13
C GLU A 510 -17.86 -16.90 24.83
N VAL A 511 -18.56 -16.29 25.81
CA VAL A 511 -19.95 -15.82 25.62
C VAL A 511 -20.00 -14.68 24.60
N LEU A 512 -19.06 -13.74 24.65
CA LEU A 512 -18.94 -12.64 23.67
C LEU A 512 -18.69 -13.18 22.24
N GLY A 513 -18.08 -14.36 22.12
CA GLY A 513 -17.84 -15.04 20.84
C GLY A 513 -19.09 -15.69 20.21
N PHE A 514 -20.23 -15.75 20.87
CA PHE A 514 -21.46 -16.30 20.31
C PHE A 514 -22.02 -15.43 19.18
N ALA A 515 -22.64 -16.06 18.19
CA ALA A 515 -22.99 -15.43 16.92
C ALA A 515 -23.82 -14.13 17.03
N ASN A 516 -24.74 -14.06 17.96
CA ASN A 516 -25.70 -12.95 18.09
C ASN A 516 -25.52 -12.15 19.39
N VAL A 517 -24.36 -12.28 20.05
CA VAL A 517 -24.08 -11.54 21.27
C VAL A 517 -23.43 -10.21 20.93
N THR A 518 -23.98 -9.14 21.50
CA THR A 518 -23.49 -7.78 21.42
C THR A 518 -22.72 -7.40 22.70
N TRP A 519 -22.01 -6.27 22.66
CA TRP A 519 -21.38 -5.73 23.86
C TRP A 519 -22.40 -5.36 24.94
N ASP A 520 -23.55 -4.80 24.56
CA ASP A 520 -24.62 -4.47 25.51
C ASP A 520 -25.17 -5.69 26.22
N ASP A 521 -25.24 -6.84 25.57
CA ASP A 521 -25.66 -8.09 26.21
C ASP A 521 -24.59 -8.56 27.21
N ILE A 522 -23.32 -8.42 26.89
CA ILE A 522 -22.22 -8.71 27.80
C ILE A 522 -22.27 -7.80 29.04
N VAL A 523 -22.53 -6.51 28.87
CA VAL A 523 -22.67 -5.56 29.99
C VAL A 523 -23.84 -5.94 30.90
N LYS A 524 -24.97 -6.44 30.36
CA LYS A 524 -26.08 -6.95 31.20
C LYS A 524 -25.65 -8.13 32.07
N ALA A 525 -24.84 -9.04 31.55
CA ALA A 525 -24.32 -10.20 32.30
C ALA A 525 -23.15 -9.85 33.23
N PHE A 526 -22.38 -8.82 32.88
CA PHE A 526 -21.18 -8.39 33.60
C PHE A 526 -21.15 -6.85 33.72
N PRO A 527 -21.91 -6.24 34.63
CA PRO A 527 -22.08 -4.78 34.73
C PRO A 527 -20.78 -4.00 34.95
N ASN A 528 -19.73 -4.62 35.44
CA ASN A 528 -18.41 -4.00 35.63
C ASN A 528 -17.79 -3.50 34.29
N LEU A 529 -18.28 -3.99 33.16
CA LEU A 529 -17.81 -3.60 31.82
C LEU A 529 -18.54 -2.36 31.26
N ALA A 530 -19.51 -1.79 32.00
CA ALA A 530 -20.30 -0.65 31.49
C ALA A 530 -19.47 0.61 31.18
N GLN A 531 -18.30 0.78 31.79
CA GLN A 531 -17.40 1.91 31.59
C GLN A 531 -16.26 1.62 30.60
N THR A 532 -16.31 0.46 29.91
CA THR A 532 -15.29 0.12 28.91
C THR A 532 -15.39 1.11 27.72
N ARG A 533 -14.24 1.58 27.25
CA ARG A 533 -14.15 2.46 26.08
C ARG A 533 -14.77 1.76 24.86
N ALA A 534 -15.44 2.53 24.00
CA ALA A 534 -16.15 1.99 22.84
C ALA A 534 -15.19 1.25 21.85
N ASP A 535 -13.99 1.80 21.60
CA ASP A 535 -12.97 1.19 20.74
C ASP A 535 -12.42 -0.13 21.31
N VAL A 536 -12.32 -0.24 22.63
CA VAL A 536 -11.93 -1.48 23.34
C VAL A 536 -13.04 -2.52 23.27
N ALA A 537 -14.28 -2.10 23.49
CA ALA A 537 -15.46 -2.96 23.41
C ALA A 537 -15.62 -3.58 22.00
N GLU A 538 -15.50 -2.75 20.96
CA GLU A 538 -15.56 -3.20 19.56
C GLU A 538 -14.44 -4.20 19.25
N GLN A 539 -13.21 -3.89 19.64
CA GLN A 539 -12.05 -4.76 19.43
C GLN A 539 -12.26 -6.14 20.10
N LEU A 540 -12.75 -6.18 21.35
CA LEU A 540 -13.02 -7.43 22.06
C LEU A 540 -14.15 -8.25 21.41
N CYS A 541 -15.20 -7.59 20.89
CA CYS A 541 -16.25 -8.26 20.13
C CYS A 541 -15.70 -8.95 18.88
N ILE A 542 -14.77 -8.32 18.18
CA ILE A 542 -14.11 -8.90 17.00
C ILE A 542 -13.20 -10.06 17.42
N GLU A 543 -12.32 -9.85 18.41
CA GLU A 543 -11.39 -10.87 18.90
C GLU A 543 -12.09 -12.14 19.39
N ALA A 544 -13.18 -12.00 20.14
CA ALA A 544 -13.95 -13.12 20.65
C ALA A 544 -14.47 -14.03 19.53
N LYS A 545 -14.96 -13.44 18.42
CA LYS A 545 -15.45 -14.19 17.24
C LYS A 545 -14.37 -14.97 16.50
N TYR A 546 -13.11 -14.51 16.58
CA TYR A 546 -11.97 -15.14 15.91
C TYR A 546 -11.14 -16.07 16.81
N GLN A 547 -11.36 -16.08 18.13
CA GLN A 547 -10.52 -16.75 19.13
C GLN A 547 -10.23 -18.23 18.79
N GLY A 548 -11.25 -18.97 18.34
CA GLY A 548 -11.10 -20.39 17.99
C GLY A 548 -10.19 -20.65 16.80
N TYR A 549 -10.17 -19.72 15.84
CA TYR A 549 -9.33 -19.80 14.64
C TYR A 549 -7.89 -19.34 14.89
N LEU A 550 -7.71 -18.33 15.76
CA LEU A 550 -6.41 -17.72 16.02
C LEU A 550 -5.45 -18.69 16.70
N LYS A 551 -5.92 -19.53 17.65
CA LYS A 551 -5.09 -20.56 18.30
C LYS A 551 -4.40 -21.52 17.32
N ARG A 552 -5.10 -21.89 16.23
CA ARG A 552 -4.50 -22.71 15.17
C ARG A 552 -3.48 -21.95 14.35
N GLN A 553 -3.77 -20.71 14.00
CA GLN A 553 -2.84 -19.84 13.26
C GLN A 553 -1.57 -19.52 14.03
N GLU A 554 -1.63 -19.40 15.36
CA GLU A 554 -0.45 -19.17 16.20
C GLU A 554 0.61 -20.28 16.04
N ALA A 555 0.18 -21.53 15.96
CA ALA A 555 1.08 -22.67 15.73
C ALA A 555 1.72 -22.61 14.33
N ASP A 556 0.93 -22.28 13.30
CA ASP A 556 1.41 -22.12 11.92
C ASP A 556 2.41 -20.95 11.81
N ILE A 557 2.15 -19.84 12.48
CA ILE A 557 3.05 -18.67 12.54
C ILE A 557 4.36 -19.00 13.26
N ALA A 558 4.29 -19.76 14.36
CA ALA A 558 5.48 -20.18 15.08
C ALA A 558 6.39 -21.09 14.20
N ALA A 559 5.80 -21.99 13.42
CA ALA A 559 6.51 -22.81 12.45
C ALA A 559 7.14 -21.94 11.34
N PHE A 560 6.37 -21.01 10.76
CA PHE A 560 6.85 -20.05 9.75
C PHE A 560 8.06 -19.25 10.27
N ARG A 561 7.99 -18.67 11.46
CA ARG A 561 9.07 -17.89 12.05
C ARG A 561 10.32 -18.72 12.34
N LYS A 562 10.16 -20.00 12.62
CA LYS A 562 11.29 -20.94 12.79
C LYS A 562 12.08 -21.10 11.48
N ASP A 563 11.40 -21.16 10.34
CA ASP A 563 12.05 -21.24 9.03
C ASP A 563 12.70 -19.89 8.65
N GLU A 564 12.07 -18.76 8.99
CA GLU A 564 12.64 -17.42 8.79
C GLU A 564 13.89 -17.17 9.66
N ALA A 565 14.02 -17.82 10.79
CA ALA A 565 15.22 -17.71 11.62
C ALA A 565 16.47 -18.37 11.00
N LEU A 566 16.31 -19.23 10.00
CA LEU A 566 17.40 -19.93 9.33
C LEU A 566 18.02 -19.05 8.23
N LYS A 567 19.08 -18.33 8.57
CA LYS A 567 19.77 -17.39 7.67
C LYS A 567 20.62 -18.10 6.63
N ILE A 568 20.63 -17.58 5.42
CA ILE A 568 21.51 -17.96 4.32
C ILE A 568 22.64 -16.93 4.24
N PRO A 569 23.93 -17.33 4.22
CA PRO A 569 25.05 -16.41 4.06
C PRO A 569 24.97 -15.62 2.74
N GLU A 570 25.31 -14.32 2.77
CA GLU A 570 25.28 -13.47 1.57
C GLU A 570 26.27 -13.92 0.49
N ASP A 571 27.40 -14.53 0.88
CA ASP A 571 28.47 -15.01 0.00
C ASP A 571 28.29 -16.44 -0.48
N ILE A 572 27.12 -17.08 -0.22
CA ILE A 572 26.85 -18.46 -0.65
C ILE A 572 27.00 -18.62 -2.17
N ASP A 573 27.72 -19.66 -2.58
CA ASP A 573 27.86 -20.06 -3.98
C ASP A 573 26.88 -21.20 -4.31
N TYR A 574 25.75 -20.86 -4.89
CA TYR A 574 24.70 -21.82 -5.24
C TYR A 574 25.12 -22.86 -6.27
N LYS A 575 26.17 -22.57 -7.09
CA LYS A 575 26.71 -23.51 -8.08
C LYS A 575 27.44 -24.70 -7.44
N LYS A 576 27.91 -24.54 -6.21
CA LYS A 576 28.59 -25.60 -5.44
C LYS A 576 27.64 -26.53 -4.69
N ILE A 577 26.34 -26.24 -4.71
CA ILE A 577 25.34 -27.05 -4.01
C ILE A 577 24.90 -28.20 -4.91
N GLY A 578 25.28 -29.40 -4.54
CA GLY A 578 24.86 -30.61 -5.25
C GLY A 578 23.34 -30.81 -5.23
N GLY A 579 22.77 -31.29 -6.34
CA GLY A 579 21.35 -31.57 -6.46
C GLY A 579 20.47 -30.40 -6.89
N LEU A 580 21.06 -29.21 -7.12
CA LEU A 580 20.32 -28.07 -7.72
C LEU A 580 20.43 -28.14 -9.26
N SER A 581 19.28 -27.95 -9.94
CA SER A 581 19.28 -27.76 -11.39
C SER A 581 19.81 -26.37 -11.76
N ASN A 582 20.30 -26.19 -13.00
CA ASN A 582 20.77 -24.88 -13.48
C ASN A 582 19.69 -23.80 -13.36
N GLU A 583 18.43 -24.12 -13.61
CA GLU A 583 17.30 -23.18 -13.45
C GLU A 583 17.14 -22.74 -12.00
N VAL A 584 17.20 -23.66 -11.05
CA VAL A 584 17.11 -23.35 -9.62
C VAL A 584 18.29 -22.51 -9.16
N VAL A 585 19.50 -22.81 -9.62
CA VAL A 585 20.70 -21.99 -9.35
C VAL A 585 20.50 -20.57 -9.88
N MET A 586 20.05 -20.39 -11.12
CA MET A 586 19.78 -19.08 -11.70
C MET A 586 18.74 -18.29 -10.89
N ARG A 587 17.69 -18.95 -10.39
CA ARG A 587 16.66 -18.32 -9.55
C ARG A 587 17.24 -17.87 -8.21
N PHE A 588 18.02 -18.70 -7.55
CA PHE A 588 18.70 -18.33 -6.29
C PHE A 588 19.70 -17.18 -6.50
N GLU A 589 20.50 -17.22 -7.57
CA GLU A 589 21.43 -16.13 -7.89
C GLU A 589 20.71 -14.82 -8.21
N ARG A 590 19.54 -14.88 -8.85
CA ARG A 590 18.72 -13.70 -9.14
C ARG A 590 18.13 -13.07 -7.87
N VAL A 591 17.59 -13.88 -6.97
CA VAL A 591 16.84 -13.40 -5.79
C VAL A 591 17.77 -13.21 -4.59
N ARG A 592 18.77 -14.07 -4.39
CA ARG A 592 19.66 -14.11 -3.21
C ARG A 592 18.87 -13.97 -1.90
N PRO A 593 18.03 -14.98 -1.55
CA PRO A 593 17.19 -14.94 -0.38
C PRO A 593 18.04 -14.92 0.90
N ALA A 594 17.64 -14.09 1.88
CA ALA A 594 18.34 -13.96 3.15
C ALA A 594 18.06 -15.12 4.13
N THR A 595 16.96 -15.87 3.93
CA THR A 595 16.51 -16.94 4.82
C THR A 595 16.04 -18.16 4.02
N LEU A 596 16.02 -19.33 4.68
CA LEU A 596 15.43 -20.53 4.07
C LEU A 596 13.93 -20.41 3.87
N GLY A 597 13.22 -19.71 4.76
CA GLY A 597 11.82 -19.39 4.58
C GLY A 597 11.58 -18.55 3.30
N ALA A 598 12.35 -17.49 3.11
CA ALA A 598 12.30 -16.68 1.88
C ALA A 598 12.64 -17.52 0.64
N ALA A 599 13.67 -18.40 0.73
CA ALA A 599 14.05 -19.30 -0.35
C ALA A 599 12.90 -20.22 -0.81
N SER A 600 12.10 -20.73 0.12
CA SER A 600 10.96 -21.62 -0.16
C SER A 600 9.81 -20.93 -0.91
N ARG A 601 9.71 -19.59 -0.82
CA ARG A 601 8.66 -18.78 -1.46
C ARG A 601 9.03 -18.27 -2.85
N ILE A 602 10.28 -18.47 -3.27
CA ILE A 602 10.69 -18.12 -4.64
C ILE A 602 9.95 -19.01 -5.64
N SER A 603 9.33 -18.41 -6.64
CA SER A 603 8.59 -19.13 -7.67
C SER A 603 9.45 -20.18 -8.37
N GLY A 604 8.96 -21.42 -8.44
CA GLY A 604 9.65 -22.55 -9.08
C GLY A 604 10.78 -23.19 -8.26
N ILE A 605 10.93 -22.84 -6.98
CA ILE A 605 11.82 -23.55 -6.06
C ILE A 605 11.05 -24.69 -5.38
N THR A 606 11.64 -25.90 -5.38
CA THR A 606 11.05 -27.09 -4.77
C THR A 606 11.52 -27.29 -3.32
N PRO A 607 10.76 -28.00 -2.47
CA PRO A 607 11.20 -28.35 -1.12
C PRO A 607 12.56 -29.11 -1.11
N ALA A 608 12.83 -29.95 -2.12
CA ALA A 608 14.11 -30.64 -2.25
C ALA A 608 15.28 -29.68 -2.45
N ALA A 609 15.09 -28.62 -3.26
CA ALA A 609 16.11 -27.59 -3.45
C ALA A 609 16.39 -26.81 -2.16
N VAL A 610 15.34 -26.46 -1.39
CA VAL A 610 15.49 -25.80 -0.07
C VAL A 610 16.25 -26.70 0.90
N THR A 611 15.95 -28.01 0.91
CA THR A 611 16.67 -29.00 1.75
C THR A 611 18.15 -29.10 1.37
N ALA A 612 18.48 -29.05 0.07
CA ALA A 612 19.88 -29.07 -0.40
C ALA A 612 20.64 -27.82 0.09
N VAL A 613 20.01 -26.63 -0.01
CA VAL A 613 20.58 -25.37 0.53
C VAL A 613 20.78 -25.47 2.04
N LEU A 614 19.78 -25.97 2.79
CA LEU A 614 19.89 -26.17 4.25
C LEU A 614 21.06 -27.07 4.61
N GLY A 615 21.20 -28.19 3.91
CA GLY A 615 22.32 -29.14 4.11
C GLY A 615 23.68 -28.48 3.89
N TYR A 616 23.80 -27.71 2.81
CA TYR A 616 25.02 -26.97 2.48
C TYR A 616 25.38 -25.92 3.54
N VAL A 617 24.40 -25.06 3.92
CA VAL A 617 24.59 -24.00 4.95
C VAL A 617 24.99 -24.61 6.31
N LYS A 618 24.41 -25.74 6.70
CA LYS A 618 24.80 -26.43 7.94
C LYS A 618 26.23 -26.93 7.89
N ASN A 619 26.71 -27.40 6.74
CA ASN A 619 28.07 -27.87 6.57
C ASN A 619 29.11 -26.73 6.49
N MET A 620 28.72 -25.52 6.02
CA MET A 620 29.60 -24.33 6.08
C MET A 620 29.88 -23.84 7.50
N LYS A 621 29.00 -24.15 8.46
CA LYS A 621 29.15 -23.77 9.88
C LYS A 621 29.93 -24.76 10.73
N LYS A 622 30.30 -25.91 10.16
CA LYS A 622 31.22 -26.91 10.76
C LYS A 622 32.64 -26.67 10.27
#